data_98e14951debdc1932a83b4663d48398a
#
_entry.id   98e14951debdc1932a83b4663d48398a
#
_cell.length_a   1.000
_cell.length_b   1.000
_cell.length_c   1.000
_cell.angle_alpha   90.00
_cell.angle_beta   90.00
_cell.angle_gamma   90.00
#
_symmetry.space_group_name_H-M   'P 1'
#
loop_
_entity.id
_entity.type
_entity.pdbx_description
1 polymer ?
#
loop_
_entity_poly.entity_id
_entity_poly.type
_entity_poly.pdbx_seq_one_letter_code
_entity_poly.pdbx_strand_id
1 'polypeptide(L)'
;MNDLILKLGSQITSILLEHLRTNLISVCLFGSAVRGALRNGSDIDFLIVLEDAPLSYHKRVKTIIHLLEEIRESKEYGKIENLNLDLEPSFLIMTKMEVETHPNILIDISHEGIILFDKEDYFKKHLNEIKEKMIGLGSIKKRTPHGHYWVLKPDLRPGEVFEL
;
A
#
# COMPACT_ATOMS: atom_id res chain seq x y z
N MET A 1 -5.92 18.59 2.09
CA MET A 1 -5.83 17.26 2.70
C MET A 1 -4.84 16.37 1.97
N ASN A 2 -4.96 16.10 0.66
CA ASN A 2 -4.02 15.22 -0.08
C ASN A 2 -2.54 15.62 0.07
N ASP A 3 -2.20 16.90 -0.03
CA ASP A 3 -0.82 17.38 0.14
C ASP A 3 -0.28 17.10 1.55
N LEU A 4 -1.10 17.20 2.59
CA LEU A 4 -0.71 16.91 3.96
C LEU A 4 -0.45 15.41 4.16
N ILE A 5 -1.29 14.54 3.59
CA ILE A 5 -1.09 13.08 3.63
C ILE A 5 0.19 12.68 2.89
N LEU A 6 0.49 13.29 1.75
CA LEU A 6 1.75 13.03 1.04
C LEU A 6 2.97 13.50 1.83
N LYS A 7 2.88 14.63 2.54
CA LYS A 7 3.95 15.10 3.43
C LYS A 7 4.15 14.15 4.62
N LEU A 8 3.06 13.67 5.24
CA LEU A 8 3.16 12.63 6.27
C LEU A 8 3.80 11.36 5.69
N GLY A 9 3.36 10.93 4.51
CA GLY A 9 3.94 9.77 3.83
C GLY A 9 5.45 9.91 3.58
N SER A 10 5.89 11.09 3.16
CA SER A 10 7.32 11.40 3.00
C SER A 10 8.08 11.37 4.34
N GLN A 11 7.48 11.88 5.41
CA GLN A 11 8.06 11.82 6.75
C GLN A 11 8.19 10.37 7.25
N ILE A 12 7.11 9.59 7.13
CA ILE A 12 7.11 8.15 7.47
C ILE A 12 8.19 7.42 6.68
N THR A 13 8.29 7.69 5.38
CA THR A 13 9.31 7.09 4.52
C THR A 13 10.72 7.40 5.01
N SER A 14 10.99 8.64 5.43
CA SER A 14 12.28 9.04 5.98
C SER A 14 12.62 8.28 7.27
N ILE A 15 11.66 8.17 8.19
CA ILE A 15 11.81 7.38 9.43
C ILE A 15 12.10 5.91 9.10
N LEU A 16 11.33 5.31 8.18
CA LEU A 16 11.53 3.93 7.78
C LEU A 16 12.91 3.71 7.13
N LEU A 17 13.38 4.63 6.30
CA LEU A 17 14.72 4.56 5.69
C LEU A 17 15.83 4.62 6.74
N GLU A 18 15.69 5.45 7.76
CA GLU A 18 16.66 5.56 8.84
C GLU A 18 16.80 4.25 9.63
N HIS A 19 15.67 3.64 9.99
CA HIS A 19 15.63 2.45 10.84
C HIS A 19 15.84 1.14 10.07
N LEU A 20 15.25 1.00 8.88
CA LEU A 20 15.28 -0.24 8.10
C LEU A 20 16.43 -0.29 7.07
N ARG A 21 16.95 0.87 6.68
CA ARG A 21 18.13 1.01 5.80
C ARG A 21 17.99 0.17 4.52
N THR A 22 18.95 -0.73 4.30
CA THR A 22 19.00 -1.59 3.09
C THR A 22 17.88 -2.62 3.02
N ASN A 23 17.21 -2.92 4.14
CA ASN A 23 16.10 -3.85 4.19
C ASN A 23 14.79 -3.25 3.64
N LEU A 24 14.65 -1.91 3.61
CA LEU A 24 13.50 -1.25 2.99
C LEU A 24 13.63 -1.27 1.48
N ILE A 25 12.64 -1.84 0.80
CA ILE A 25 12.58 -1.94 -0.66
C ILE A 25 11.60 -0.93 -1.24
N SER A 26 10.38 -0.83 -0.68
CA SER A 26 9.41 0.14 -1.18
C SER A 26 8.47 0.60 -0.08
N VAL A 27 7.94 1.82 -0.24
CA VAL A 27 6.83 2.38 0.54
C VAL A 27 5.80 2.92 -0.42
N CYS A 28 4.56 2.48 -0.26
CA CYS A 28 3.44 2.89 -1.11
C CYS A 28 2.24 3.29 -0.26
N LEU A 29 1.67 4.46 -0.53
CA LEU A 29 0.39 4.91 0.04
C LEU A 29 -0.75 4.36 -0.81
N PHE A 30 -1.80 3.82 -0.19
CA PHE A 30 -2.94 3.27 -0.89
C PHE A 30 -4.27 3.49 -0.14
N GLY A 31 -5.33 2.85 -0.55
CA GLY A 31 -6.61 2.86 0.17
C GLY A 31 -7.39 4.17 0.06
N SER A 32 -8.13 4.51 1.10
CA SER A 32 -9.04 5.66 1.13
C SER A 32 -8.31 7.00 1.02
N ALA A 33 -7.08 7.08 1.51
CA ALA A 33 -6.25 8.27 1.49
C ALA A 33 -5.95 8.73 0.05
N VAL A 34 -5.62 7.78 -0.82
CA VAL A 34 -5.31 8.07 -2.23
C VAL A 34 -6.55 8.44 -3.03
N ARG A 35 -7.69 7.81 -2.74
CA ARG A 35 -8.98 8.10 -3.39
C ARG A 35 -9.62 9.41 -2.95
N GLY A 36 -9.04 10.12 -1.98
CA GLY A 36 -9.64 11.34 -1.42
C GLY A 36 -10.92 11.06 -0.62
N ALA A 37 -11.08 9.84 -0.11
CA ALA A 37 -12.27 9.36 0.57
C ALA A 37 -12.09 9.20 2.10
N LEU A 38 -11.10 9.89 2.67
CA LEU A 38 -10.86 9.90 4.11
C LEU A 38 -12.04 10.49 4.87
N ARG A 39 -12.44 9.80 5.93
CA ARG A 39 -13.49 10.20 6.87
C ARG A 39 -12.94 10.13 8.28
N ASN A 40 -13.68 10.62 9.24
CA ASN A 40 -13.36 10.41 10.66
C ASN A 40 -13.22 8.91 10.96
N GLY A 41 -12.14 8.52 11.64
CA GLY A 41 -11.82 7.12 11.94
C GLY A 41 -11.29 6.32 10.75
N SER A 42 -10.85 6.98 9.66
CA SER A 42 -10.21 6.28 8.54
C SER A 42 -8.73 6.02 8.82
N ASP A 43 -8.26 4.85 8.40
CA ASP A 43 -6.83 4.55 8.35
C ASP A 43 -6.16 5.24 7.16
N ILE A 44 -4.89 5.59 7.34
CA ILE A 44 -3.99 6.00 6.26
C ILE A 44 -3.10 4.80 5.94
N ASP A 45 -3.46 4.08 4.87
CA ASP A 45 -2.88 2.78 4.57
C ASP A 45 -1.53 2.90 3.83
N PHE A 46 -0.49 2.31 4.39
CA PHE A 46 0.84 2.18 3.81
C PHE A 46 1.19 0.71 3.57
N LEU A 47 1.62 0.39 2.35
CA LEU A 47 2.32 -0.86 2.07
C LEU A 47 3.83 -0.62 2.22
N ILE A 48 4.48 -1.46 3.01
CA ILE A 48 5.93 -1.50 3.20
C ILE A 48 6.44 -2.81 2.63
N VAL A 49 7.33 -2.73 1.67
CA VAL A 49 8.02 -3.91 1.11
C VAL A 49 9.42 -3.99 1.70
N LEU A 50 9.76 -5.15 2.26
CA LEU A 50 11.05 -5.45 2.85
C LEU A 50 11.79 -6.51 2.04
N GLU A 51 13.12 -6.46 2.04
CA GLU A 51 13.97 -7.53 1.48
C GLU A 51 13.72 -8.83 2.24
N ASP A 52 13.75 -8.77 3.57
CA ASP A 52 13.50 -9.91 4.45
C ASP A 52 12.70 -9.49 5.68
N ALA A 53 11.81 -10.37 6.14
CA ALA A 53 11.00 -10.16 7.32
C ALA A 53 10.62 -11.50 7.99
N PRO A 54 10.33 -11.52 9.30
CA PRO A 54 9.81 -12.70 9.97
C PRO A 54 8.56 -13.25 9.27
N LEU A 55 8.41 -14.57 9.20
CA LEU A 55 7.20 -15.22 8.64
C LEU A 55 5.93 -14.82 9.40
N SER A 56 6.01 -14.65 10.71
CA SER A 56 4.86 -14.22 11.52
C SER A 56 4.57 -12.74 11.32
N TYR A 57 3.39 -12.42 10.83
CA TYR A 57 2.93 -11.04 10.65
C TYR A 57 3.02 -10.21 11.94
N HIS A 58 2.63 -10.80 13.09
CA HIS A 58 2.76 -10.16 14.40
C HIS A 58 4.21 -9.73 14.73
N LYS A 59 5.20 -10.54 14.36
CA LYS A 59 6.62 -10.17 14.54
C LYS A 59 7.02 -9.03 13.62
N ARG A 60 6.49 -8.98 12.39
CA ARG A 60 6.73 -7.87 11.44
C ARG A 60 6.17 -6.56 11.96
N VAL A 61 4.93 -6.59 12.44
CA VAL A 61 4.30 -5.40 13.04
C VAL A 61 5.14 -4.90 14.22
N LYS A 62 5.65 -5.80 15.07
CA LYS A 62 6.54 -5.42 16.19
C LYS A 62 7.81 -4.72 15.75
N THR A 63 8.34 -5.01 14.56
CA THR A 63 9.53 -4.36 14.02
C THR A 63 9.28 -2.87 13.70
N ILE A 64 8.04 -2.50 13.43
CA ILE A 64 7.65 -1.15 12.99
C ILE A 64 6.88 -0.39 14.08
N ILE A 65 6.19 -1.09 14.98
CA ILE A 65 5.30 -0.47 15.96
C ILE A 65 6.01 0.56 16.87
N HIS A 66 7.28 0.36 17.17
CA HIS A 66 8.06 1.30 17.97
C HIS A 66 8.32 2.62 17.22
N LEU A 67 8.20 2.63 15.89
CA LEU A 67 8.34 3.83 15.09
C LEU A 67 7.06 4.68 15.10
N LEU A 68 5.92 4.13 15.57
CA LEU A 68 4.67 4.87 15.65
C LEU A 68 4.76 6.07 16.59
N GLU A 69 5.53 5.96 17.68
CA GLU A 69 5.73 7.08 18.60
C GLU A 69 6.48 8.21 17.88
N GLU A 70 7.56 7.91 17.19
CA GLU A 70 8.32 8.89 16.40
C GLU A 70 7.48 9.51 15.28
N ILE A 71 6.63 8.70 14.61
CA ILE A 71 5.70 9.19 13.59
C ILE A 71 4.68 10.15 14.21
N ARG A 72 4.11 9.82 15.39
CA ARG A 72 3.14 10.67 16.09
C ARG A 72 3.74 11.98 16.62
N GLU A 73 4.99 11.95 17.01
CA GLU A 73 5.73 13.14 17.43
C GLU A 73 6.15 14.03 16.24
N SER A 74 5.99 13.54 15.00
CA SER A 74 6.37 14.30 13.81
C SER A 74 5.47 15.51 13.59
N LYS A 75 6.06 16.59 13.07
CA LYS A 75 5.33 17.82 12.74
C LYS A 75 4.17 17.60 11.78
N GLU A 76 4.34 16.68 10.85
CA GLU A 76 3.32 16.40 9.82
C GLU A 76 2.13 15.64 10.41
N TYR A 77 2.37 14.73 11.35
CA TYR A 77 1.29 14.05 12.06
C TYR A 77 0.50 15.03 12.95
N GLY A 78 1.16 15.89 13.70
CA GLY A 78 0.49 16.94 14.50
C GLY A 78 -0.41 17.87 13.67
N LYS A 79 -0.09 18.10 12.40
CA LYS A 79 -0.99 18.85 11.50
C LYS A 79 -2.25 18.03 11.12
N ILE A 80 -2.14 16.71 11.05
CA ILE A 80 -3.27 15.82 10.77
C ILE A 80 -4.22 15.78 11.98
N GLU A 81 -3.69 15.67 13.18
CA GLU A 81 -4.49 15.73 14.41
C GLU A 81 -5.32 17.04 14.50
N ASN A 82 -4.76 18.16 14.02
CA ASN A 82 -5.48 19.44 13.96
C ASN A 82 -6.65 19.48 12.96
N LEU A 83 -6.81 18.45 12.11
CA LEU A 83 -7.98 18.34 11.22
C LEU A 83 -9.25 17.88 11.97
N ASN A 84 -9.16 17.52 13.26
CA ASN A 84 -10.22 16.90 14.05
C ASN A 84 -10.80 15.63 13.38
N LEU A 85 -9.96 14.93 12.65
CA LEU A 85 -10.24 13.62 12.08
C LEU A 85 -9.38 12.60 12.82
N ASP A 86 -10.00 11.54 13.28
CA ASP A 86 -9.31 10.40 13.91
C ASP A 86 -8.67 9.56 12.78
N LEU A 87 -7.49 9.97 12.35
CA LEU A 87 -6.74 9.33 11.25
C LEU A 87 -5.47 8.69 11.79
N GLU A 88 -5.34 7.39 11.62
CA GLU A 88 -4.17 6.64 12.10
C GLU A 88 -3.40 5.99 10.95
N PRO A 89 -2.05 5.98 10.99
CA PRO A 89 -1.25 5.20 10.04
C PRO A 89 -1.47 3.71 10.24
N SER A 90 -1.77 3.01 9.16
CA SER A 90 -1.92 1.55 9.11
C SER A 90 -0.86 0.96 8.19
N PHE A 91 -0.18 -0.12 8.61
CA PHE A 91 0.92 -0.70 7.87
C PHE A 91 0.64 -2.14 7.45
N LEU A 92 0.61 -2.37 6.14
CA LEU A 92 0.70 -3.68 5.53
C LEU A 92 2.17 -3.96 5.19
N ILE A 93 2.75 -5.03 5.74
CA ILE A 93 4.17 -5.35 5.58
C ILE A 93 4.29 -6.64 4.78
N MET A 94 4.95 -6.55 3.63
CA MET A 94 5.25 -7.68 2.75
C MET A 94 6.76 -7.82 2.54
N THR A 95 7.20 -9.03 2.23
CA THR A 95 8.53 -9.27 1.68
C THR A 95 8.49 -9.21 0.16
N LYS A 96 9.65 -9.10 -0.49
CA LYS A 96 9.79 -9.24 -1.95
C LYS A 96 9.15 -10.54 -2.45
N MET A 97 9.43 -11.66 -1.79
CA MET A 97 8.86 -12.96 -2.16
C MET A 97 7.32 -12.96 -2.13
N GLU A 98 6.72 -12.25 -1.17
CA GLU A 98 5.25 -12.14 -1.11
C GLU A 98 4.69 -11.23 -2.21
N VAL A 99 5.40 -10.17 -2.57
CA VAL A 99 5.03 -9.32 -3.72
C VAL A 99 5.03 -10.14 -5.02
N GLU A 100 6.02 -11.01 -5.21
CA GLU A 100 6.16 -11.88 -6.38
C GLU A 100 5.01 -12.90 -6.52
N THR A 101 4.29 -13.22 -5.44
CA THR A 101 3.09 -14.08 -5.52
C THR A 101 1.84 -13.33 -6.00
N HIS A 102 1.95 -12.04 -6.33
CA HIS A 102 0.89 -11.17 -6.80
C HIS A 102 -0.40 -11.23 -5.96
N PRO A 103 -0.34 -11.00 -4.65
CA PRO A 103 -1.54 -11.03 -3.82
C PRO A 103 -2.58 -10.01 -4.28
N ASN A 104 -3.86 -10.35 -4.14
CA ASN A 104 -4.99 -9.58 -4.67
C ASN A 104 -4.98 -8.09 -4.31
N ILE A 105 -4.42 -7.71 -3.16
CA ILE A 105 -4.32 -6.30 -2.75
C ILE A 105 -3.49 -5.47 -3.74
N LEU A 106 -2.51 -6.08 -4.42
CA LEU A 106 -1.67 -5.39 -5.40
C LEU A 106 -2.44 -5.00 -6.66
N ILE A 107 -3.59 -5.61 -6.93
CA ILE A 107 -4.46 -5.22 -8.03
C ILE A 107 -4.93 -3.77 -7.84
N ASP A 108 -5.49 -3.45 -6.66
CA ASP A 108 -5.92 -2.10 -6.34
C ASP A 108 -4.75 -1.13 -6.26
N ILE A 109 -3.66 -1.54 -5.60
CA ILE A 109 -2.46 -0.71 -5.46
C ILE A 109 -1.85 -0.41 -6.83
N SER A 110 -1.88 -1.36 -7.78
CA SER A 110 -1.36 -1.12 -9.13
C SER A 110 -2.08 0.02 -9.85
N HIS A 111 -3.37 0.22 -9.57
CA HIS A 111 -4.19 1.25 -10.24
C HIS A 111 -4.23 2.59 -9.50
N GLU A 112 -4.19 2.57 -8.20
CA GLU A 112 -4.48 3.73 -7.35
C GLU A 112 -3.32 4.09 -6.40
N GLY A 113 -2.37 3.19 -6.17
CA GLY A 113 -1.27 3.39 -5.23
C GLY A 113 -0.33 4.52 -5.63
N ILE A 114 0.17 5.25 -4.65
CA ILE A 114 1.20 6.28 -4.80
C ILE A 114 2.49 5.76 -4.18
N ILE A 115 3.48 5.47 -5.02
CA ILE A 115 4.80 5.04 -4.58
C ILE A 115 5.52 6.25 -4.00
N LEU A 116 5.93 6.17 -2.72
CA LEU A 116 6.67 7.20 -2.00
C LEU A 116 8.18 6.95 -2.02
N PHE A 117 8.55 5.67 -2.03
CA PHE A 117 9.93 5.20 -2.16
C PHE A 117 9.95 3.86 -2.88
N ASP A 118 10.93 3.65 -3.77
CA ASP A 118 11.10 2.39 -4.48
C ASP A 118 12.55 2.19 -4.89
N LYS A 119 13.19 1.19 -4.31
CA LYS A 119 14.57 0.86 -4.61
C LYS A 119 14.65 0.18 -5.98
N GLU A 120 15.40 0.79 -6.90
CA GLU A 120 15.66 0.28 -8.25
C GLU A 120 14.38 0.01 -9.08
N ASP A 121 13.32 0.78 -8.83
CA ASP A 121 12.00 0.60 -9.46
C ASP A 121 11.43 -0.83 -9.29
N TYR A 122 11.82 -1.55 -8.21
CA TYR A 122 11.42 -2.94 -7.98
C TYR A 122 9.90 -3.08 -7.93
N PHE A 123 9.25 -2.35 -7.03
CA PHE A 123 7.81 -2.47 -6.81
C PHE A 123 7.00 -1.97 -8.00
N LYS A 124 7.44 -0.88 -8.61
CA LYS A 124 6.85 -0.31 -9.82
C LYS A 124 6.84 -1.31 -10.99
N LYS A 125 7.90 -2.10 -11.17
CA LYS A 125 7.95 -3.15 -12.20
C LYS A 125 6.86 -4.19 -11.95
N HIS A 126 6.74 -4.73 -10.73
CA HIS A 126 5.69 -5.70 -10.38
C HIS A 126 4.27 -5.14 -10.55
N LEU A 127 4.02 -3.90 -10.13
CA LEU A 127 2.73 -3.27 -10.34
C LEU A 127 2.38 -3.10 -11.83
N ASN A 128 3.37 -2.81 -12.69
CA ASN A 128 3.17 -2.72 -14.12
C ASN A 128 2.88 -4.10 -14.74
N GLU A 129 3.57 -5.16 -14.31
CA GLU A 129 3.31 -6.54 -14.74
C GLU A 129 1.86 -6.96 -14.42
N ILE A 130 1.38 -6.66 -13.22
CA ILE A 130 -0.03 -6.90 -12.84
C ILE A 130 -0.98 -6.13 -13.77
N LYS A 131 -0.72 -4.85 -14.03
CA LYS A 131 -1.54 -4.04 -14.95
C LYS A 131 -1.60 -4.63 -16.35
N GLU A 132 -0.46 -5.01 -16.90
CA GLU A 132 -0.36 -5.60 -18.24
C GLU A 132 -1.14 -6.92 -18.33
N LYS A 133 -0.99 -7.79 -17.33
CA LYS A 133 -1.77 -9.04 -17.25
C LYS A 133 -3.27 -8.77 -17.16
N MET A 134 -3.70 -7.81 -16.33
CA MET A 134 -5.11 -7.43 -16.22
C MET A 134 -5.66 -6.88 -17.54
N ILE A 135 -4.90 -6.06 -18.26
CA ILE A 135 -5.28 -5.57 -19.60
C ILE A 135 -5.42 -6.75 -20.56
N GLY A 136 -4.44 -7.67 -20.57
CA GLY A 136 -4.47 -8.87 -21.42
C GLY A 136 -5.65 -9.81 -21.13
N LEU A 137 -6.10 -9.87 -19.88
CA LEU A 137 -7.27 -10.64 -19.45
C LEU A 137 -8.61 -9.93 -19.73
N GLY A 138 -8.59 -8.66 -20.15
CA GLY A 138 -9.79 -7.85 -20.30
C GLY A 138 -10.46 -7.51 -18.97
N SER A 139 -9.69 -7.39 -17.90
CA SER A 139 -10.21 -7.16 -16.54
C SER A 139 -11.05 -5.89 -16.45
N ILE A 140 -12.14 -5.94 -15.70
CA ILE A 140 -13.10 -4.86 -15.54
C ILE A 140 -13.29 -4.52 -14.07
N LYS A 141 -13.13 -3.22 -13.71
CA LYS A 141 -13.49 -2.72 -12.38
C LYS A 141 -14.97 -2.38 -12.32
N LYS A 142 -15.72 -3.03 -11.44
CA LYS A 142 -17.15 -2.77 -11.22
C LYS A 142 -17.36 -2.05 -9.90
N ARG A 143 -18.10 -0.94 -9.94
CA ARG A 143 -18.47 -0.16 -8.75
C ARG A 143 -19.73 -0.70 -8.10
N THR A 144 -19.81 -0.61 -6.79
CA THR A 144 -20.97 -0.92 -5.96
C THR A 144 -21.26 0.24 -5.01
N PRO A 145 -22.42 0.30 -4.35
CA PRO A 145 -22.71 1.32 -3.34
C PRO A 145 -21.70 1.34 -2.17
N HIS A 146 -21.04 0.19 -1.89
CA HIS A 146 -20.12 0.02 -0.76
C HIS A 146 -18.65 -0.11 -1.14
N GLY A 147 -18.31 0.09 -2.44
CA GLY A 147 -16.92 -0.03 -2.89
C GLY A 147 -16.82 -0.46 -4.35
N HIS A 148 -15.91 -1.38 -4.63
CA HIS A 148 -15.74 -1.95 -5.97
C HIS A 148 -15.20 -3.38 -5.88
N TYR A 149 -15.27 -4.10 -7.01
CA TYR A 149 -14.61 -5.38 -7.20
C TYR A 149 -14.09 -5.49 -8.64
N TRP A 150 -13.16 -6.40 -8.83
CA TRP A 150 -12.61 -6.69 -10.14
C TRP A 150 -13.18 -7.99 -10.70
N VAL A 151 -13.59 -7.96 -11.96
CA VAL A 151 -13.83 -9.15 -12.78
C VAL A 151 -12.56 -9.33 -13.61
N LEU A 152 -11.71 -10.26 -13.21
CA LEU A 152 -10.37 -10.41 -13.80
C LEU A 152 -10.42 -10.91 -15.23
N LYS A 153 -11.28 -11.89 -15.54
CA LYS A 153 -11.49 -12.42 -16.87
C LYS A 153 -12.99 -12.57 -17.14
N PRO A 154 -13.64 -11.58 -17.75
CA PRO A 154 -15.10 -11.57 -17.97
C PRO A 154 -15.61 -12.70 -18.89
N ASP A 155 -14.76 -13.17 -19.80
CA ASP A 155 -15.05 -14.21 -20.79
C ASP A 155 -14.54 -15.60 -20.41
N LEU A 156 -14.24 -15.82 -19.10
CA LEU A 156 -13.75 -17.10 -18.57
C LEU A 156 -14.74 -18.23 -18.87
N ARG A 157 -14.25 -19.28 -19.52
CA ARG A 157 -15.04 -20.46 -19.87
C ARG A 157 -14.90 -21.55 -18.81
N PRO A 158 -15.93 -22.43 -18.64
CA PRO A 158 -15.82 -23.57 -17.73
C PRO A 158 -14.59 -24.45 -18.03
N GLY A 159 -13.76 -24.71 -17.01
CA GLY A 159 -12.53 -25.48 -17.13
C GLY A 159 -11.29 -24.69 -17.58
N GLU A 160 -11.42 -23.41 -17.88
CA GLU A 160 -10.28 -22.51 -18.17
C GLU A 160 -9.62 -22.04 -16.88
N VAL A 161 -8.28 -22.00 -16.85
CA VAL A 161 -7.46 -21.51 -15.75
C VAL A 161 -6.61 -20.36 -16.25
N PHE A 162 -6.44 -19.32 -15.45
CA PHE A 162 -5.53 -18.21 -15.71
C PHE A 162 -4.75 -17.85 -14.45
N GLU A 163 -3.60 -17.23 -14.60
CA GLU A 163 -2.76 -16.72 -13.53
C GLU A 163 -2.57 -15.19 -13.70
N LEU A 164 -2.55 -14.51 -12.57
CA LEU A 164 -2.31 -13.07 -12.50
C LEU A 164 -0.86 -12.77 -12.16
#